data_a9773997b33bcac31f1b37eb3014a318
#
_entry.id   a9773997b33bcac31f1b37eb3014a318
#
_cell.length_a   1.000
_cell.length_b   1.000
_cell.length_c   1.000
_cell.angle_alpha   90.00
_cell.angle_beta   90.00
_cell.angle_gamma   90.00
#
_symmetry.space_group_name_H-M   'P 1'
#
loop_
_entity.id
_entity.type
_entity.pdbx_description
1 polymer ?
#
loop_
_entity_poly.entity_id
_entity_poly.type
_entity_poly.pdbx_seq_one_letter_code
_entity_poly.pdbx_strand_id
1 'polypeptide(L)'
;MSEKKAPGRRAPAKPAQKSARSTTATGRKSEGFTDEERAAMRDRLKELKGKADGEGAVLAKIAAMREPDRGMCQRLHAIITAAAPALSPRLWYGMPAYAREGKVVCFFQDARKFKTRYATLGFSDKANLDDGVMWPTAFALKELTAAEEARISALVKQAVS
;
A
#
# COMPACT_ATOMS: atom_id res chain seq x y z
N MET A 1 5.03 -67.57 35.38
CA MET A 1 6.25 -67.04 35.03
C MET A 1 6.35 -66.50 33.63
N SER A 2 5.82 -67.13 32.78
CA SER A 2 5.93 -66.70 31.43
C SER A 2 5.06 -65.52 31.09
N GLU A 3 4.17 -65.41 31.84
CA GLU A 3 3.16 -64.44 31.59
C GLU A 3 3.61 -63.06 31.36
N LYS A 4 4.60 -62.68 31.97
CA LYS A 4 4.99 -61.37 31.93
C LYS A 4 5.27 -60.81 30.58
N LYS A 5 5.80 -61.53 29.74
CA LYS A 5 6.26 -61.01 28.50
C LYS A 5 5.14 -60.48 27.63
N ALA A 6 4.11 -61.07 27.61
CA ALA A 6 3.08 -60.71 26.72
C ALA A 6 2.63 -59.26 26.84
N PRO A 7 2.47 -58.79 28.00
CA PRO A 7 1.95 -57.45 28.12
C PRO A 7 2.81 -56.39 27.52
N GLY A 8 4.05 -56.52 27.67
CA GLY A 8 4.91 -55.47 27.19
C GLY A 8 4.83 -55.21 25.72
N ARG A 9 4.68 -56.23 25.04
CA ARG A 9 4.77 -56.07 23.62
C ARG A 9 3.71 -55.16 23.04
N ARG A 10 2.57 -55.25 23.53
CA ARG A 10 1.50 -54.50 22.95
C ARG A 10 1.70 -53.01 23.09
N ALA A 11 2.21 -52.62 24.15
CA ALA A 11 2.39 -51.22 24.37
C ALA A 11 3.06 -50.49 23.27
N PRO A 12 4.11 -50.98 22.76
CA PRO A 12 4.82 -50.25 21.71
C PRO A 12 4.01 -49.99 20.46
N ALA A 13 3.17 -50.91 20.16
CA ALA A 13 2.36 -50.74 18.99
C ALA A 13 1.45 -49.54 19.06
N LYS A 14 0.94 -49.26 20.19
CA LYS A 14 0.03 -48.18 20.32
C LYS A 14 0.61 -46.84 20.15
N PRO A 15 1.75 -46.56 20.69
CA PRO A 15 2.33 -45.26 20.49
C PRO A 15 2.52 -44.92 19.03
N ALA A 16 2.89 -45.90 18.26
CA ALA A 16 3.07 -45.65 16.85
C ALA A 16 1.79 -45.17 16.18
N GLN A 17 0.71 -45.70 16.59
CA GLN A 17 -0.54 -45.33 16.00
C GLN A 17 -0.91 -43.88 16.31
N LYS A 18 -0.57 -43.44 17.47
CA LYS A 18 -0.86 -42.08 17.83
C LYS A 18 -0.12 -41.10 16.97
N SER A 19 1.09 -41.39 16.64
CA SER A 19 1.85 -40.54 15.79
C SER A 19 1.18 -40.38 14.43
N ALA A 20 0.69 -41.45 13.92
CA ALA A 20 0.01 -41.38 12.63
C ALA A 20 -1.19 -40.46 12.65
N ARG A 21 -1.91 -40.49 13.73
CA ARG A 21 -3.08 -39.61 13.82
C ARG A 21 -2.72 -38.15 13.84
N SER A 22 -1.67 -37.83 14.54
CA SER A 22 -1.19 -36.46 14.58
C SER A 22 -0.88 -35.94 13.20
N THR A 23 -0.22 -36.74 12.43
CA THR A 23 0.13 -36.35 11.07
C THR A 23 -1.10 -36.09 10.22
N THR A 24 -2.07 -36.91 10.37
CA THR A 24 -3.30 -36.74 9.61
C THR A 24 -3.98 -35.41 9.94
N ALA A 25 -3.99 -35.08 11.20
CA ALA A 25 -4.63 -33.84 11.60
C ALA A 25 -3.95 -32.62 10.96
N THR A 26 -2.66 -32.66 10.88
CA THR A 26 -1.94 -31.56 10.23
C THR A 26 -2.31 -31.43 8.76
N GLY A 27 -2.43 -32.53 8.10
CA GLY A 27 -2.82 -32.52 6.70
C GLY A 27 -4.19 -31.90 6.50
N ARG A 28 -5.12 -32.23 7.36
CA ARG A 28 -6.45 -31.67 7.21
C ARG A 28 -6.47 -30.18 7.37
N LYS A 29 -5.64 -29.64 8.24
CA LYS A 29 -5.61 -28.20 8.42
C LYS A 29 -5.16 -27.49 7.15
N SER A 30 -4.18 -28.01 6.48
CA SER A 30 -3.71 -27.40 5.25
C SER A 30 -4.75 -27.48 4.14
N GLU A 31 -5.62 -28.43 4.23
CA GLU A 31 -6.69 -28.57 3.26
C GLU A 31 -7.91 -27.73 3.59
N GLY A 32 -7.85 -26.96 4.68
CA GLY A 32 -9.00 -26.21 5.14
C GLY A 32 -9.35 -25.02 4.26
N PHE A 33 -8.44 -24.56 3.40
CA PHE A 33 -8.70 -23.42 2.55
C PHE A 33 -9.09 -23.86 1.16
N THR A 34 -10.13 -23.22 0.61
CA THR A 34 -10.55 -23.45 -0.76
C THR A 34 -9.56 -22.80 -1.73
N ASP A 35 -9.68 -23.14 -3.00
CA ASP A 35 -8.84 -22.53 -4.03
C ASP A 35 -9.12 -21.05 -4.15
N GLU A 36 -10.38 -20.65 -4.00
CA GLU A 36 -10.75 -19.25 -4.02
C GLU A 36 -10.14 -18.49 -2.84
N GLU A 37 -10.14 -19.09 -1.66
CA GLU A 37 -9.53 -18.47 -0.50
C GLU A 37 -8.04 -18.29 -0.66
N ARG A 38 -7.36 -19.28 -1.22
CA ARG A 38 -5.93 -19.17 -1.50
C ARG A 38 -5.63 -18.10 -2.52
N ALA A 39 -6.45 -18.02 -3.55
CA ALA A 39 -6.31 -16.98 -4.58
C ALA A 39 -6.50 -15.60 -3.96
N ALA A 40 -7.52 -15.43 -3.12
CA ALA A 40 -7.77 -14.16 -2.45
C ALA A 40 -6.61 -13.75 -1.55
N MET A 41 -6.03 -14.71 -0.82
CA MET A 41 -4.87 -14.44 0.01
C MET A 41 -3.65 -14.03 -0.80
N ARG A 42 -3.41 -14.70 -1.93
CA ARG A 42 -2.30 -14.32 -2.81
C ARG A 42 -2.49 -12.93 -3.38
N ASP A 43 -3.70 -12.60 -3.80
CA ASP A 43 -3.99 -11.27 -4.35
C ASP A 43 -3.80 -10.20 -3.30
N ARG A 44 -4.24 -10.45 -2.07
CA ARG A 44 -4.05 -9.52 -0.97
C ARG A 44 -2.57 -9.27 -0.68
N LEU A 45 -1.78 -10.34 -0.70
CA LEU A 45 -0.33 -10.21 -0.50
C LEU A 45 0.32 -9.40 -1.61
N LYS A 46 -0.11 -9.60 -2.86
CA LYS A 46 0.38 -8.81 -3.98
C LYS A 46 0.02 -7.35 -3.84
N GLU A 47 -1.20 -7.06 -3.43
CA GLU A 47 -1.64 -5.69 -3.20
C GLU A 47 -0.81 -5.01 -2.13
N LEU A 48 -0.60 -5.68 -1.00
CA LEU A 48 0.19 -5.13 0.09
C LEU A 48 1.63 -4.89 -0.32
N LYS A 49 2.21 -5.83 -1.07
CA LYS A 49 3.57 -5.69 -1.55
C LYS A 49 3.67 -4.58 -2.58
N GLY A 50 2.73 -4.50 -3.51
CA GLY A 50 2.71 -3.45 -4.52
C GLY A 50 2.60 -2.07 -3.91
N LYS A 51 1.78 -1.94 -2.87
CA LYS A 51 1.63 -0.68 -2.16
C LYS A 51 2.92 -0.30 -1.44
N ALA A 52 3.56 -1.24 -0.78
CA ALA A 52 4.81 -0.99 -0.08
C ALA A 52 5.93 -0.66 -1.06
N ASP A 53 6.02 -1.39 -2.18
CA ASP A 53 7.03 -1.13 -3.20
C ASP A 53 6.80 0.24 -3.84
N GLY A 54 5.55 0.61 -4.07
CA GLY A 54 5.20 1.91 -4.63
C GLY A 54 5.60 3.05 -3.73
N GLU A 55 5.35 2.93 -2.43
CA GLU A 55 5.76 3.95 -1.47
C GLU A 55 7.28 4.05 -1.39
N GLY A 56 7.98 2.91 -1.38
CA GLY A 56 9.43 2.92 -1.37
C GLY A 56 10.02 3.63 -2.58
N ALA A 57 9.44 3.40 -3.75
CA ALA A 57 9.87 4.06 -4.98
C ALA A 57 9.63 5.56 -4.92
N VAL A 58 8.49 5.98 -4.37
CA VAL A 58 8.17 7.40 -4.21
C VAL A 58 9.15 8.05 -3.24
N LEU A 59 9.41 7.44 -2.10
CA LEU A 59 10.34 7.98 -1.12
C LEU A 59 11.76 8.11 -1.68
N ALA A 60 12.19 7.12 -2.46
CA ALA A 60 13.50 7.18 -3.12
C ALA A 60 13.55 8.32 -4.12
N LYS A 61 12.47 8.53 -4.86
CA LYS A 61 12.38 9.61 -5.84
C LYS A 61 12.44 10.97 -5.17
N ILE A 62 11.71 11.13 -4.05
CA ILE A 62 11.72 12.36 -3.27
C ILE A 62 13.13 12.64 -2.74
N ALA A 63 13.80 11.62 -2.23
CA ALA A 63 15.15 11.77 -1.70
C ALA A 63 16.15 12.22 -2.78
N ALA A 64 15.90 11.87 -4.03
CA ALA A 64 16.76 12.25 -5.15
C ALA A 64 16.47 13.66 -5.67
N MET A 65 15.39 14.30 -5.25
CA MET A 65 15.07 15.66 -5.67
C MET A 65 16.01 16.67 -5.03
N ARG A 66 16.14 17.83 -5.64
CA ARG A 66 16.87 18.95 -5.08
C ARG A 66 15.93 19.85 -4.29
N GLU A 67 16.49 20.61 -3.37
CA GLU A 67 15.72 21.65 -2.69
C GLU A 67 15.41 22.78 -3.67
N PRO A 68 14.26 23.45 -3.54
CA PRO A 68 13.23 23.29 -2.48
C PRO A 68 12.21 22.19 -2.79
N ASP A 69 12.25 21.57 -3.94
CA ASP A 69 11.26 20.58 -4.38
C ASP A 69 11.22 19.39 -3.42
N ARG A 70 12.40 18.95 -2.97
CA ARG A 70 12.48 17.81 -2.05
C ARG A 70 11.70 18.06 -0.76
N GLY A 71 11.95 19.19 -0.11
CA GLY A 71 11.26 19.53 1.13
C GLY A 71 9.77 19.67 0.94
N MET A 72 9.34 20.32 -0.14
CA MET A 72 7.92 20.45 -0.46
C MET A 72 7.28 19.08 -0.68
N CYS A 73 7.94 18.21 -1.42
CA CYS A 73 7.38 16.90 -1.73
C CYS A 73 7.32 16.02 -0.49
N GLN A 74 8.31 16.10 0.40
CA GLN A 74 8.27 15.39 1.66
C GLN A 74 7.07 15.81 2.49
N ARG A 75 6.79 17.10 2.57
CA ARG A 75 5.62 17.59 3.31
C ARG A 75 4.33 17.17 2.63
N LEU A 76 4.26 17.25 1.32
CA LEU A 76 3.08 16.81 0.58
C LEU A 76 2.79 15.33 0.79
N HIS A 77 3.84 14.52 0.78
CA HIS A 77 3.68 13.09 1.02
C HIS A 77 3.03 12.85 2.39
N ALA A 78 3.51 13.53 3.41
CA ALA A 78 2.95 13.38 4.75
C ALA A 78 1.49 13.86 4.81
N ILE A 79 1.20 15.00 4.17
CA ILE A 79 -0.16 15.56 4.16
C ILE A 79 -1.13 14.64 3.44
N ILE A 80 -0.76 14.17 2.26
CA ILE A 80 -1.63 13.34 1.43
C ILE A 80 -1.89 12.00 2.09
N THR A 81 -0.86 11.36 2.63
CA THR A 81 -1.03 10.06 3.29
C THR A 81 -1.87 10.17 4.55
N ALA A 82 -1.78 11.28 5.27
CA ALA A 82 -2.60 11.51 6.45
C ALA A 82 -4.04 11.87 6.09
N ALA A 83 -4.24 12.71 5.06
CA ALA A 83 -5.56 13.17 4.67
C ALA A 83 -6.37 12.11 3.93
N ALA A 84 -5.73 11.25 3.17
CA ALA A 84 -6.40 10.24 2.36
C ALA A 84 -5.64 8.91 2.42
N PRO A 85 -5.80 8.14 3.52
CA PRO A 85 -5.10 6.85 3.66
C PRO A 85 -5.48 5.84 2.59
N ALA A 86 -6.59 6.04 1.90
CA ALA A 86 -7.03 5.16 0.83
C ALA A 86 -6.16 5.29 -0.42
N LEU A 87 -5.42 6.38 -0.55
CA LEU A 87 -4.52 6.58 -1.68
C LEU A 87 -3.24 5.79 -1.51
N SER A 88 -2.77 5.18 -2.58
CA SER A 88 -1.53 4.41 -2.60
C SER A 88 -0.47 5.18 -3.38
N PRO A 89 0.71 5.44 -2.77
CA PRO A 89 1.79 6.11 -3.46
C PRO A 89 2.33 5.25 -4.61
N ARG A 90 2.68 5.89 -5.71
CA ARG A 90 3.34 5.23 -6.84
C ARG A 90 4.03 6.26 -7.71
N LEU A 91 4.97 5.82 -8.53
CA LEU A 91 5.55 6.70 -9.55
C LEU A 91 4.69 6.70 -10.80
N TRP A 92 4.52 7.87 -11.39
CA TRP A 92 3.75 8.07 -12.62
C TRP A 92 4.52 9.06 -13.49
N TYR A 93 5.03 8.58 -14.62
CA TYR A 93 5.94 9.37 -15.47
C TYR A 93 7.11 9.96 -14.67
N GLY A 94 7.62 9.20 -13.70
CA GLY A 94 8.72 9.65 -12.85
C GLY A 94 8.34 10.67 -11.80
N MET A 95 7.06 10.92 -11.58
CA MET A 95 6.56 11.83 -10.57
C MET A 95 5.93 11.06 -9.40
N PRO A 96 6.09 11.53 -8.18
CA PRO A 96 5.31 10.99 -7.07
C PRO A 96 3.83 11.19 -7.33
N ALA A 97 3.06 10.13 -7.26
CA ALA A 97 1.63 10.16 -7.52
C ALA A 97 0.91 9.31 -6.48
N TYR A 98 -0.38 9.56 -6.34
CA TYR A 98 -1.21 8.90 -5.33
C TYR A 98 -2.45 8.39 -6.02
N ALA A 99 -2.64 7.07 -5.95
CA ALA A 99 -3.66 6.40 -6.73
C ALA A 99 -4.70 5.73 -5.85
N ARG A 100 -5.90 5.62 -6.38
CA ARG A 100 -7.00 4.87 -5.77
C ARG A 100 -7.44 3.82 -6.77
N GLU A 101 -7.41 2.56 -6.34
CA GLU A 101 -7.78 1.43 -7.20
C GLU A 101 -7.01 1.43 -8.52
N GLY A 102 -5.73 1.75 -8.45
CA GLY A 102 -4.86 1.75 -9.62
C GLY A 102 -4.93 2.99 -10.49
N LYS A 103 -5.80 3.94 -10.16
CA LYS A 103 -5.97 5.16 -10.95
C LYS A 103 -5.41 6.35 -10.20
N VAL A 104 -4.53 7.11 -10.85
CA VAL A 104 -3.90 8.28 -10.23
C VAL A 104 -4.96 9.34 -9.94
N VAL A 105 -4.96 9.83 -8.71
CA VAL A 105 -5.86 10.90 -8.27
C VAL A 105 -5.13 12.22 -8.23
N CYS A 106 -3.92 12.24 -7.68
CA CYS A 106 -3.11 13.46 -7.64
C CYS A 106 -1.63 13.12 -7.79
N PHE A 107 -0.84 14.12 -8.13
CA PHE A 107 0.60 13.94 -8.36
C PHE A 107 1.36 15.24 -8.08
N PHE A 108 2.65 15.09 -7.83
CA PHE A 108 3.56 16.21 -7.66
C PHE A 108 4.57 16.25 -8.80
N GLN A 109 4.65 17.39 -9.49
CA GLN A 109 5.60 17.61 -10.55
C GLN A 109 6.69 18.57 -10.04
N ASP A 110 7.92 18.07 -9.91
CA ASP A 110 9.01 18.91 -9.42
C ASP A 110 9.51 19.86 -10.51
N ALA A 111 9.78 21.09 -10.12
CA ALA A 111 10.12 22.14 -11.05
C ALA A 111 11.44 21.87 -11.77
N ARG A 112 12.42 21.35 -11.05
CA ARG A 112 13.77 21.17 -11.62
C ARG A 112 13.81 20.09 -12.68
N LYS A 113 13.19 18.97 -12.44
CA LYS A 113 13.20 17.87 -13.39
C LYS A 113 12.49 18.26 -14.69
N PHE A 114 11.36 18.93 -14.58
CA PHE A 114 10.54 19.30 -15.73
C PHE A 114 10.87 20.69 -16.27
N LYS A 115 11.86 21.35 -15.67
CA LYS A 115 12.35 22.67 -16.11
C LYS A 115 11.24 23.70 -16.19
N THR A 116 10.41 23.71 -15.16
CA THR A 116 9.33 24.68 -15.03
C THR A 116 9.67 25.72 -13.97
N ARG A 117 8.93 26.81 -14.00
CA ARG A 117 9.18 27.94 -13.11
C ARG A 117 8.78 27.65 -11.66
N TYR A 118 7.85 26.71 -11.46
CA TYR A 118 7.34 26.33 -10.14
C TYR A 118 6.99 24.85 -10.17
N ALA A 119 6.89 24.27 -8.98
CA ALA A 119 6.39 22.90 -8.83
C ALA A 119 4.87 22.90 -8.96
N THR A 120 4.30 21.76 -9.28
CA THR A 120 2.85 21.64 -9.49
C THR A 120 2.28 20.50 -8.68
N LEU A 121 1.18 20.78 -7.97
CA LEU A 121 0.30 19.76 -7.44
C LEU A 121 -0.87 19.64 -8.39
N GLY A 122 -0.99 18.48 -9.05
CA GLY A 122 -2.03 18.27 -10.05
C GLY A 122 -3.01 17.19 -9.61
N PHE A 123 -4.24 17.31 -10.09
CA PHE A 123 -5.30 16.34 -9.86
C PHE A 123 -5.80 15.84 -11.21
N SER A 124 -6.10 14.54 -11.29
CA SER A 124 -6.64 13.94 -12.49
C SER A 124 -8.18 14.03 -12.50
N ASP A 125 -8.78 13.52 -13.56
CA ASP A 125 -10.24 13.45 -13.65
C ASP A 125 -10.85 12.44 -12.67
N LYS A 126 -10.01 11.69 -11.94
CA LYS A 126 -10.47 10.77 -10.90
C LYS A 126 -10.63 11.45 -9.55
N ALA A 127 -10.22 12.72 -9.45
CA ALA A 127 -10.39 13.49 -8.23
C ALA A 127 -11.76 14.14 -8.22
N ASN A 128 -12.48 14.02 -7.13
CA ASN A 128 -13.82 14.60 -7.02
C ASN A 128 -13.73 16.07 -6.57
N LEU A 129 -13.29 16.93 -7.50
CA LEU A 129 -13.15 18.36 -7.24
C LEU A 129 -14.15 19.20 -8.00
N ASP A 130 -15.13 18.56 -8.61
CA ASP A 130 -16.11 19.20 -9.46
C ASP A 130 -16.83 20.34 -8.73
N ASP A 131 -16.89 21.49 -9.40
CA ASP A 131 -17.53 22.67 -8.86
C ASP A 131 -18.10 23.49 -10.03
N GLY A 132 -19.36 23.30 -10.29
CA GLY A 132 -20.01 23.93 -11.45
C GLY A 132 -19.57 23.29 -12.76
N VAL A 133 -19.29 24.12 -13.75
CA VAL A 133 -18.86 23.64 -15.07
C VAL A 133 -17.38 23.93 -15.35
N MET A 134 -16.69 24.53 -14.39
CA MET A 134 -15.27 24.81 -14.50
C MET A 134 -14.66 24.87 -13.10
N TRP A 135 -13.57 24.15 -12.88
CA TRP A 135 -12.86 24.17 -11.61
C TRP A 135 -11.37 23.92 -11.84
N PRO A 136 -10.50 24.37 -10.91
CA PRO A 136 -9.06 24.17 -11.06
C PRO A 136 -8.68 22.73 -10.73
N THR A 137 -7.72 22.18 -11.50
CA THR A 137 -7.20 20.84 -11.27
C THR A 137 -5.70 20.83 -11.05
N ALA A 138 -5.02 21.96 -11.20
CA ALA A 138 -3.58 22.04 -10.99
C ALA A 138 -3.25 23.33 -10.25
N PHE A 139 -2.29 23.23 -9.34
CA PHE A 139 -1.90 24.35 -8.47
C PHE A 139 -0.40 24.54 -8.51
N ALA A 140 0.04 25.77 -8.71
CA ALA A 140 1.44 26.12 -8.66
C ALA A 140 1.91 26.17 -7.21
N LEU A 141 3.07 25.57 -6.92
CA LEU A 141 3.63 25.57 -5.59
C LEU A 141 5.02 26.20 -5.61
N LYS A 142 5.20 27.30 -4.92
CA LYS A 142 6.50 27.91 -4.72
C LYS A 142 7.05 27.57 -3.36
N GLU A 143 6.19 27.46 -2.36
CA GLU A 143 6.55 27.06 -1.02
C GLU A 143 5.29 26.54 -0.30
N LEU A 144 5.47 25.87 0.82
CA LEU A 144 4.36 25.37 1.62
C LEU A 144 4.39 26.02 2.99
N THR A 145 3.44 26.93 3.21
CA THR A 145 3.20 27.48 4.54
C THR A 145 2.06 26.70 5.18
N ALA A 146 1.78 26.97 6.47
CA ALA A 146 0.71 26.29 7.18
C ALA A 146 -0.65 26.45 6.48
N ALA A 147 -0.88 27.62 5.87
CA ALA A 147 -2.13 27.88 5.16
C ALA A 147 -2.28 26.99 3.94
N GLU A 148 -1.22 26.85 3.15
CA GLU A 148 -1.24 26.00 1.98
C GLU A 148 -1.37 24.53 2.36
N GLU A 149 -0.71 24.11 3.43
CA GLU A 149 -0.81 22.73 3.91
C GLU A 149 -2.24 22.38 4.28
N ALA A 150 -2.92 23.29 5.00
CA ALA A 150 -4.31 23.09 5.38
C ALA A 150 -5.23 23.03 4.16
N ARG A 151 -4.99 23.89 3.18
CA ARG A 151 -5.76 23.93 1.95
C ARG A 151 -5.59 22.66 1.15
N ILE A 152 -4.36 22.16 1.05
CA ILE A 152 -4.05 20.92 0.33
C ILE A 152 -4.71 19.73 1.01
N SER A 153 -4.65 19.67 2.35
CA SER A 153 -5.31 18.61 3.09
C SER A 153 -6.80 18.56 2.78
N ALA A 154 -7.45 19.72 2.76
CA ALA A 154 -8.87 19.81 2.44
C ALA A 154 -9.17 19.38 0.99
N LEU A 155 -8.33 19.80 0.04
CA LEU A 155 -8.50 19.41 -1.36
C LEU A 155 -8.36 17.89 -1.55
N VAL A 156 -7.38 17.30 -0.89
CA VAL A 156 -7.14 15.86 -1.00
C VAL A 156 -8.30 15.07 -0.40
N LYS A 157 -8.81 15.52 0.74
CA LYS A 157 -9.98 14.87 1.35
C LYS A 157 -11.20 14.95 0.43
N GLN A 158 -11.41 16.09 -0.19
CA GLN A 158 -12.51 16.26 -1.14
C GLN A 158 -12.32 15.38 -2.36
N ALA A 159 -11.10 15.29 -2.85
CA ALA A 159 -10.78 14.55 -4.05
C ALA A 159 -11.13 13.05 -3.94
N VAL A 160 -11.07 12.49 -2.74
CA VAL A 160 -11.37 11.08 -2.51
C VAL A 160 -12.77 10.84 -1.91
N SER A 161 -13.52 11.86 -1.69
CA SER A 161 -14.85 11.75 -1.09
C SER A 161 -15.91 11.19 -2.03
#